data_9a4e3c8f08a203d7765ca81b41a4eb57
#
_entry.id   9a4e3c8f08a203d7765ca81b41a4eb57
#
_cell.length_a   1.000
_cell.length_b   1.000
_cell.length_c   1.000
_cell.angle_alpha   90.00
_cell.angle_beta   90.00
_cell.angle_gamma   90.00
#
_symmetry.space_group_name_H-M   'P 1'
#
loop_
_entity.id
_entity.type
_entity.pdbx_description
1 polymer ?
#
loop_
_entity_poly.entity_id
_entity_poly.type
_entity_poly.pdbx_seq_one_letter_code
_entity_poly.pdbx_strand_id
1 'polypeptide(L)'
;TFGNGNLMSFGHYKNLIGFNGDIITGNINNSDDIKLLQKYNFDFIFHHAAISDTRVYDQEIIMKTNVNSFYKLLEFAKQKKSNLVYASSAATYGSLPPPQTVGKELPENPYGYSKYAMDQLAAKYSMENPNLGIVGLRFFNVYGPREFYKGSTSSLVIQLGHQILDGKAPRLFEGSNKILRDFIYIDDVVRANVMACKAKKNGTYNVGTGTARSFQDIADILQKELNTDFGTEYFINPFSGYQMHTQADISSSIDCLGFEPKISLEQGIKSYIPEIKRLHGSDAK
;
A
#
# COMPACT_ATOMS: atom_id res chain seq x y z
N THR A 1 -11.50 -7.25 8.21
CA THR A 1 -12.86 -6.89 8.67
C THR A 1 -13.64 -6.33 7.51
N PHE A 2 -14.75 -6.97 7.18
CA PHE A 2 -15.66 -6.49 6.13
C PHE A 2 -16.57 -5.38 6.65
N GLY A 3 -16.01 -4.50 7.44
CA GLY A 3 -16.62 -3.22 7.69
C GLY A 3 -17.58 -3.11 8.86
N ASN A 4 -17.98 -1.88 9.02
CA ASN A 4 -18.85 -1.36 10.06
C ASN A 4 -20.27 -1.05 9.55
N GLY A 5 -20.67 -1.65 8.42
CA GLY A 5 -21.99 -1.46 7.82
C GLY A 5 -22.13 -0.25 6.88
N ASN A 6 -21.05 0.49 6.57
CA ASN A 6 -21.13 1.52 5.55
C ASN A 6 -20.90 0.96 4.13
N LEU A 7 -21.34 1.68 3.11
CA LEU A 7 -21.26 1.27 1.69
C LEU A 7 -19.82 1.02 1.24
N MET A 8 -18.85 1.78 1.73
CA MET A 8 -17.44 1.59 1.38
C MET A 8 -16.89 0.25 1.89
N SER A 9 -17.20 -0.10 3.13
CA SER A 9 -16.82 -1.38 3.70
C SER A 9 -17.46 -2.56 2.97
N PHE A 10 -18.72 -2.42 2.57
CA PHE A 10 -19.42 -3.41 1.77
C PHE A 10 -18.81 -3.54 0.37
N GLY A 11 -18.36 -2.44 -0.24
CA GLY A 11 -17.70 -2.43 -1.53
C GLY A 11 -16.42 -3.27 -1.57
N HIS A 12 -15.64 -3.28 -0.50
CA HIS A 12 -14.44 -4.13 -0.40
C HIS A 12 -14.75 -5.63 -0.56
N TYR A 13 -15.91 -6.08 -0.18
CA TYR A 13 -16.35 -7.46 -0.36
C TYR A 13 -16.42 -7.86 -1.84
N LYS A 14 -16.77 -6.93 -2.73
CA LYS A 14 -16.82 -7.15 -4.18
C LYS A 14 -15.46 -7.60 -4.74
N ASN A 15 -14.35 -7.23 -4.10
CA ASN A 15 -13.02 -7.66 -4.52
C ASN A 15 -12.76 -9.16 -4.32
N LEU A 16 -13.62 -9.85 -3.56
CA LEU A 16 -13.53 -11.30 -3.33
C LEU A 16 -14.43 -12.11 -4.27
N ILE A 17 -15.20 -11.47 -5.15
CA ILE A 17 -16.00 -12.18 -6.15
C ILE A 17 -15.06 -13.02 -7.02
N GLY A 18 -15.35 -14.32 -7.12
CA GLY A 18 -14.51 -15.29 -7.84
C GLY A 18 -13.31 -15.83 -7.07
N PHE A 19 -13.13 -15.44 -5.80
CA PHE A 19 -12.12 -16.05 -4.94
C PHE A 19 -12.56 -17.47 -4.49
N ASN A 20 -11.70 -18.45 -4.72
CA ASN A 20 -12.01 -19.87 -4.44
C ASN A 20 -11.48 -20.39 -3.10
N GLY A 21 -10.92 -19.51 -2.26
CA GLY A 21 -10.43 -19.89 -0.92
C GLY A 21 -11.48 -19.67 0.17
N ASP A 22 -11.20 -20.16 1.37
CA ASP A 22 -12.03 -19.92 2.55
C ASP A 22 -12.03 -18.44 2.95
N ILE A 23 -13.19 -17.89 3.21
CA ILE A 23 -13.37 -16.52 3.72
C ILE A 23 -13.83 -16.60 5.17
N ILE A 24 -12.95 -16.18 6.09
CA ILE A 24 -13.22 -16.13 7.52
C ILE A 24 -13.30 -14.68 7.95
N THR A 25 -14.44 -14.26 8.44
CA THR A 25 -14.62 -12.91 8.98
C THR A 25 -14.08 -12.83 10.40
N GLY A 26 -13.42 -11.71 10.72
CA GLY A 26 -12.89 -11.48 12.06
C GLY A 26 -12.24 -10.11 12.20
N ASN A 27 -11.92 -9.75 13.43
CA ASN A 27 -11.20 -8.52 13.79
C ASN A 27 -9.84 -8.90 14.37
N ILE A 28 -8.75 -8.42 13.75
CA ILE A 28 -7.38 -8.70 14.21
C ILE A 28 -7.10 -8.17 15.63
N ASN A 29 -7.90 -7.22 16.13
CA ASN A 29 -7.82 -6.74 17.51
C ASN A 29 -8.44 -7.72 18.50
N ASN A 30 -9.31 -8.65 18.05
CA ASN A 30 -9.97 -9.61 18.88
C ASN A 30 -9.18 -10.94 18.89
N SER A 31 -8.69 -11.32 20.07
CA SER A 31 -7.92 -12.56 20.22
C SER A 31 -8.75 -13.82 19.97
N ASP A 32 -10.06 -13.78 20.20
CA ASP A 32 -10.93 -14.94 19.95
C ASP A 32 -11.13 -15.17 18.45
N ASP A 33 -11.19 -14.10 17.66
CA ASP A 33 -11.25 -14.22 16.19
C ASP A 33 -9.96 -14.83 15.64
N ILE A 34 -8.79 -14.48 16.21
CA ILE A 34 -7.51 -15.11 15.83
C ILE A 34 -7.51 -16.60 16.22
N LYS A 35 -8.12 -16.97 17.34
CA LYS A 35 -8.23 -18.38 17.75
C LYS A 35 -9.01 -19.25 16.74
N LEU A 36 -9.95 -18.65 15.97
CA LEU A 36 -10.66 -19.39 14.91
C LEU A 36 -9.70 -19.94 13.85
N LEU A 37 -8.55 -19.31 13.68
CA LEU A 37 -7.52 -19.76 12.75
C LEU A 37 -6.66 -20.93 13.28
N GLN A 38 -6.78 -21.28 14.56
CA GLN A 38 -5.96 -22.33 15.19
C GLN A 38 -6.16 -23.72 14.56
N LYS A 39 -7.32 -23.99 13.98
CA LYS A 39 -7.62 -25.25 13.31
C LYS A 39 -6.95 -25.43 11.96
N TYR A 40 -6.39 -24.36 11.37
CA TYR A 40 -5.72 -24.38 10.09
C TYR A 40 -4.20 -24.45 10.25
N ASN A 41 -3.52 -24.99 9.24
CA ASN A 41 -2.09 -24.90 9.09
C ASN A 41 -1.77 -24.00 7.90
N PHE A 42 -0.77 -23.13 8.06
CA PHE A 42 -0.37 -22.17 7.03
C PHE A 42 1.13 -22.29 6.80
N ASP A 43 1.57 -22.31 5.55
CA ASP A 43 2.99 -22.17 5.20
C ASP A 43 3.40 -20.69 5.29
N PHE A 44 2.49 -19.80 4.86
CA PHE A 44 2.70 -18.36 4.84
C PHE A 44 1.48 -17.60 5.36
N ILE A 45 1.75 -16.48 6.03
CA ILE A 45 0.75 -15.51 6.45
C ILE A 45 1.09 -14.18 5.77
N PHE A 46 0.14 -13.61 5.01
CA PHE A 46 0.25 -12.28 4.44
C PHE A 46 -0.58 -11.30 5.26
N HIS A 47 0.07 -10.41 5.99
CA HIS A 47 -0.59 -9.43 6.85
C HIS A 47 -0.65 -8.06 6.19
N HIS A 48 -1.80 -7.72 5.63
CA HIS A 48 -2.07 -6.44 5.00
C HIS A 48 -3.11 -5.58 5.74
N ALA A 49 -3.74 -6.13 6.79
CA ALA A 49 -4.74 -5.41 7.56
C ALA A 49 -4.10 -4.32 8.41
N ALA A 50 -4.54 -3.08 8.24
CA ALA A 50 -4.08 -1.93 9.02
C ALA A 50 -5.06 -0.76 8.86
N ILE A 51 -5.02 0.21 9.79
CA ILE A 51 -5.47 1.57 9.54
C ILE A 51 -4.36 2.23 8.71
N SER A 52 -4.65 2.60 7.45
CA SER A 52 -3.66 3.10 6.49
C SER A 52 -3.86 4.58 6.10
N ASP A 53 -4.91 5.24 6.60
CA ASP A 53 -5.14 6.65 6.35
C ASP A 53 -4.18 7.48 7.22
N THR A 54 -3.27 8.20 6.57
CA THR A 54 -2.27 9.06 7.23
C THR A 54 -2.85 10.27 7.93
N ARG A 55 -4.15 10.58 7.69
CA ARG A 55 -4.89 11.68 8.30
C ARG A 55 -5.53 11.28 9.64
N VAL A 56 -5.49 10.02 10.02
CA VAL A 56 -5.95 9.56 11.33
C VAL A 56 -4.87 9.88 12.36
N TYR A 57 -5.18 10.79 13.30
CA TYR A 57 -4.27 11.21 14.38
C TYR A 57 -4.55 10.54 15.72
N ASP A 58 -5.59 9.71 15.82
CA ASP A 58 -5.86 8.90 17.00
C ASP A 58 -4.78 7.83 17.16
N GLN A 59 -3.79 8.13 17.99
CA GLN A 59 -2.65 7.26 18.23
C GLN A 59 -3.05 5.95 18.93
N GLU A 60 -4.04 5.98 19.80
CA GLU A 60 -4.48 4.78 20.53
C GLU A 60 -5.03 3.73 19.55
N ILE A 61 -5.97 4.13 18.71
CA ILE A 61 -6.59 3.21 17.76
C ILE A 61 -5.59 2.70 16.72
N ILE A 62 -4.66 3.56 16.28
CA ILE A 62 -3.61 3.17 15.32
C ILE A 62 -2.66 2.17 15.97
N MET A 63 -2.12 2.45 17.16
CA MET A 63 -1.18 1.56 17.84
C MET A 63 -1.85 0.23 18.21
N LYS A 64 -3.08 0.26 18.69
CA LYS A 64 -3.86 -0.94 19.00
C LYS A 64 -4.07 -1.81 17.76
N THR A 65 -4.45 -1.18 16.63
CA THR A 65 -4.81 -1.91 15.41
C THR A 65 -3.61 -2.33 14.59
N ASN A 66 -2.58 -1.48 14.44
CA ASN A 66 -1.44 -1.78 13.60
C ASN A 66 -0.33 -2.52 14.36
N VAL A 67 -0.03 -2.12 15.59
CA VAL A 67 1.14 -2.63 16.32
C VAL A 67 0.78 -3.77 17.28
N ASN A 68 -0.21 -3.56 18.18
CA ASN A 68 -0.54 -4.58 19.18
C ASN A 68 -1.15 -5.84 18.54
N SER A 69 -1.94 -5.67 17.48
CA SER A 69 -2.46 -6.81 16.72
C SER A 69 -1.35 -7.57 15.97
N PHE A 70 -0.37 -6.84 15.45
CA PHE A 70 0.78 -7.43 14.75
C PHE A 70 1.61 -8.29 15.69
N TYR A 71 1.85 -7.85 16.94
CA TYR A 71 2.53 -8.68 17.93
C TYR A 71 1.80 -10.01 18.16
N LYS A 72 0.46 -9.99 18.30
CA LYS A 72 -0.33 -11.21 18.44
C LYS A 72 -0.21 -12.13 17.20
N LEU A 73 -0.10 -11.54 16.02
CA LEU A 73 0.07 -12.30 14.79
C LEU A 73 1.47 -12.91 14.66
N LEU A 74 2.52 -12.24 15.15
CA LEU A 74 3.86 -12.81 15.27
C LEU A 74 3.87 -14.04 16.19
N GLU A 75 3.21 -13.95 17.36
CA GLU A 75 3.05 -15.09 18.27
C GLU A 75 2.28 -16.25 17.61
N PHE A 76 1.21 -15.94 16.88
CA PHE A 76 0.45 -16.91 16.12
C PHE A 76 1.29 -17.59 15.03
N ALA A 77 2.04 -16.80 14.25
CA ALA A 77 2.94 -17.31 13.21
C ALA A 77 4.00 -18.26 13.80
N LYS A 78 4.58 -17.89 14.93
CA LYS A 78 5.54 -18.76 15.67
C LYS A 78 4.91 -20.08 16.10
N GLN A 79 3.71 -20.03 16.73
CA GLN A 79 3.01 -21.25 17.16
C GLN A 79 2.70 -22.18 15.98
N LYS A 80 2.34 -21.61 14.82
CA LYS A 80 2.02 -22.33 13.60
C LYS A 80 3.26 -22.72 12.78
N LYS A 81 4.43 -22.22 13.11
CA LYS A 81 5.66 -22.32 12.30
C LYS A 81 5.45 -21.78 10.87
N SER A 82 4.61 -20.77 10.73
CA SER A 82 4.25 -20.13 9.46
C SER A 82 5.10 -18.90 9.20
N ASN A 83 5.70 -18.81 8.02
CA ASN A 83 6.42 -17.59 7.64
C ASN A 83 5.47 -16.41 7.47
N LEU A 84 5.92 -15.19 7.78
CA LEU A 84 5.10 -14.00 7.78
C LEU A 84 5.65 -12.95 6.81
N VAL A 85 4.82 -12.51 5.87
CA VAL A 85 5.06 -11.33 5.04
C VAL A 85 4.07 -10.25 5.47
N TYR A 86 4.55 -9.04 5.76
CA TYR A 86 3.67 -7.97 6.22
C TYR A 86 3.86 -6.66 5.46
N ALA A 87 2.77 -5.89 5.35
CA ALA A 87 2.77 -4.58 4.75
C ALA A 87 3.34 -3.54 5.72
N SER A 88 4.56 -3.05 5.44
CA SER A 88 5.11 -1.81 5.95
C SER A 88 4.80 -0.66 4.97
N SER A 89 5.45 0.48 5.09
CA SER A 89 5.14 1.66 4.28
C SER A 89 6.33 2.60 4.12
N ALA A 90 6.41 3.28 2.98
CA ALA A 90 7.33 4.41 2.78
C ALA A 90 7.03 5.61 3.72
N ALA A 91 5.86 5.66 4.36
CA ALA A 91 5.55 6.67 5.39
C ALA A 91 6.48 6.60 6.60
N THR A 92 7.23 5.52 6.77
CA THR A 92 8.29 5.39 7.79
C THR A 92 9.44 6.38 7.59
N TYR A 93 9.63 6.86 6.37
CA TYR A 93 10.74 7.76 6.04
C TYR A 93 10.47 9.25 6.30
N GLY A 94 9.18 9.64 6.46
CA GLY A 94 8.83 11.05 6.60
C GLY A 94 9.37 11.89 5.44
N SER A 95 9.96 13.05 5.75
CA SER A 95 10.53 14.00 4.77
C SER A 95 12.02 13.77 4.48
N LEU A 96 12.55 12.61 4.77
CA LEU A 96 13.95 12.30 4.43
C LEU A 96 14.20 12.39 2.92
N PRO A 97 15.40 12.88 2.52
CA PRO A 97 15.73 13.03 1.11
C PRO A 97 15.76 11.68 0.37
N PRO A 98 15.39 11.67 -0.92
CA PRO A 98 15.49 10.48 -1.77
C PRO A 98 16.95 10.22 -2.22
N PRO A 99 17.28 8.98 -2.62
CA PRO A 99 16.43 7.80 -2.47
C PRO A 99 16.32 7.37 -1.00
N GLN A 100 15.11 6.96 -0.60
CA GLN A 100 14.88 6.48 0.76
C GLN A 100 15.45 5.08 0.94
N THR A 101 16.33 4.93 1.93
CA THR A 101 17.05 3.69 2.23
C THR A 101 16.62 3.15 3.60
N VAL A 102 16.43 1.84 3.69
CA VAL A 102 16.12 1.15 4.95
C VAL A 102 17.25 1.40 5.97
N GLY A 103 16.88 1.69 7.21
CA GLY A 103 17.81 2.04 8.30
C GLY A 103 17.93 3.55 8.55
N LYS A 104 17.19 4.37 7.78
CA LYS A 104 17.14 5.83 7.95
C LYS A 104 15.67 6.28 8.02
N GLU A 105 14.97 5.85 9.06
CA GLU A 105 13.55 6.16 9.23
C GLU A 105 13.37 7.38 10.14
N LEU A 106 12.42 8.25 9.78
CA LEU A 106 12.00 9.41 10.55
C LEU A 106 10.51 9.68 10.34
N PRO A 107 9.62 8.83 10.88
CA PRO A 107 8.17 8.96 10.65
C PRO A 107 7.62 10.24 11.26
N GLU A 108 6.75 10.93 10.51
CA GLU A 108 6.21 12.26 10.87
C GLU A 108 4.72 12.22 11.25
N ASN A 109 4.08 11.06 11.18
CA ASN A 109 2.68 10.89 11.54
C ASN A 109 2.43 9.56 12.26
N PRO A 110 1.29 9.40 12.98
CA PRO A 110 1.01 8.18 13.74
C PRO A 110 0.99 6.90 12.88
N TYR A 111 0.50 6.98 11.64
CA TYR A 111 0.52 5.85 10.73
C TYR A 111 1.96 5.41 10.38
N GLY A 112 2.80 6.35 9.94
CA GLY A 112 4.21 6.07 9.63
C GLY A 112 4.95 5.51 10.83
N TYR A 113 4.73 6.09 12.02
CA TYR A 113 5.30 5.58 13.26
C TYR A 113 4.82 4.15 13.59
N SER A 114 3.54 3.85 13.39
CA SER A 114 3.02 2.49 13.61
C SER A 114 3.69 1.45 12.71
N LYS A 115 3.95 1.79 11.44
CA LYS A 115 4.66 0.93 10.51
C LYS A 115 6.13 0.75 10.88
N TYR A 116 6.78 1.84 11.32
CA TYR A 116 8.13 1.76 11.88
C TYR A 116 8.19 0.86 13.13
N ALA A 117 7.25 1.01 14.05
CA ALA A 117 7.17 0.15 15.23
C ALA A 117 6.95 -1.33 14.88
N MET A 118 6.13 -1.63 13.85
CA MET A 118 5.99 -2.99 13.31
C MET A 118 7.33 -3.53 12.78
N ASP A 119 8.10 -2.70 12.04
CA ASP A 119 9.40 -3.09 11.51
C ASP A 119 10.39 -3.40 12.64
N GLN A 120 10.42 -2.59 13.72
CA GLN A 120 11.26 -2.84 14.90
C GLN A 120 10.85 -4.12 15.65
N LEU A 121 9.54 -4.36 15.81
CA LEU A 121 9.04 -5.60 16.40
C LEU A 121 9.43 -6.83 15.56
N ALA A 122 9.26 -6.75 14.24
CA ALA A 122 9.64 -7.82 13.34
C ALA A 122 11.15 -8.14 13.40
N ALA A 123 11.97 -7.10 13.42
CA ALA A 123 13.43 -7.26 13.52
C ALA A 123 13.84 -7.94 14.84
N LYS A 124 13.30 -7.47 15.98
CA LYS A 124 13.55 -8.08 17.29
C LYS A 124 13.07 -9.54 17.30
N TYR A 125 11.85 -9.78 16.80
CA TYR A 125 11.25 -11.11 16.81
C TYR A 125 12.01 -12.11 15.92
N SER A 126 12.57 -11.64 14.80
CA SER A 126 13.42 -12.43 13.91
C SER A 126 14.74 -12.85 14.58
N MET A 127 15.35 -11.99 15.38
CA MET A 127 16.56 -12.32 16.13
C MET A 127 16.29 -13.40 17.19
N GLU A 128 15.14 -13.33 17.86
CA GLU A 128 14.73 -14.30 18.88
C GLU A 128 14.24 -15.63 18.28
N ASN A 129 13.84 -15.63 17.01
CA ASN A 129 13.27 -16.80 16.31
C ASN A 129 13.90 -16.95 14.91
N PRO A 130 15.19 -17.31 14.81
CA PRO A 130 15.95 -17.31 13.54
C PRO A 130 15.43 -18.26 12.47
N ASN A 131 14.65 -19.27 12.87
CA ASN A 131 14.05 -20.25 11.93
C ASN A 131 12.69 -19.80 11.37
N LEU A 132 12.16 -18.65 11.80
CA LEU A 132 10.92 -18.11 11.32
C LEU A 132 11.19 -17.05 10.26
N GLY A 133 10.65 -17.22 9.05
CA GLY A 133 10.74 -16.22 8.00
C GLY A 133 9.82 -15.04 8.31
N ILE A 134 10.37 -13.84 8.47
CA ILE A 134 9.62 -12.61 8.70
C ILE A 134 10.13 -11.54 7.76
N VAL A 135 9.28 -11.09 6.83
CA VAL A 135 9.63 -10.12 5.79
C VAL A 135 8.63 -8.97 5.77
N GLY A 136 9.13 -7.76 5.93
CA GLY A 136 8.37 -6.51 5.78
C GLY A 136 8.56 -5.92 4.39
N LEU A 137 7.47 -5.46 3.79
CA LEU A 137 7.49 -4.80 2.49
C LEU A 137 7.02 -3.34 2.66
N ARG A 138 7.93 -2.38 2.48
CA ARG A 138 7.63 -0.94 2.51
C ARG A 138 7.10 -0.53 1.15
N PHE A 139 5.78 -0.50 1.02
CA PHE A 139 5.13 -0.06 -0.20
C PHE A 139 5.27 1.45 -0.37
N PHE A 140 5.68 1.85 -1.58
CA PHE A 140 5.61 3.23 -2.04
C PHE A 140 4.20 3.54 -2.57
N ASN A 141 4.03 4.41 -3.55
CA ASN A 141 2.71 4.82 -3.99
C ASN A 141 2.05 3.77 -4.90
N VAL A 142 1.35 2.83 -4.30
CA VAL A 142 0.66 1.75 -5.01
C VAL A 142 -0.58 2.27 -5.72
N TYR A 143 -0.80 1.87 -6.97
CA TYR A 143 -2.01 2.13 -7.74
C TYR A 143 -2.40 0.91 -8.59
N GLY A 144 -3.68 0.85 -8.99
CA GLY A 144 -4.17 -0.21 -9.86
C GLY A 144 -5.55 -0.73 -9.47
N PRO A 145 -6.04 -1.80 -10.13
CA PRO A 145 -7.34 -2.38 -9.90
C PRO A 145 -7.68 -2.69 -8.44
N ARG A 146 -8.98 -2.67 -8.13
CA ARG A 146 -9.59 -2.99 -6.83
C ARG A 146 -9.43 -1.96 -5.72
N GLU A 147 -9.02 -0.74 -6.04
CA GLU A 147 -8.90 0.35 -5.06
C GLU A 147 -10.10 1.31 -5.02
N PHE A 148 -11.07 1.18 -5.91
CA PHE A 148 -12.21 2.10 -6.04
C PHE A 148 -12.90 2.41 -4.71
N TYR A 149 -13.16 1.39 -3.89
CA TYR A 149 -13.89 1.53 -2.63
C TYR A 149 -13.08 2.18 -1.50
N LYS A 150 -11.84 2.57 -1.76
CA LYS A 150 -11.04 3.40 -0.83
C LYS A 150 -11.51 4.86 -0.83
N GLY A 151 -12.33 5.28 -1.78
CA GLY A 151 -12.85 6.65 -1.88
C GLY A 151 -11.73 7.67 -1.94
N SER A 152 -11.75 8.67 -1.06
CA SER A 152 -10.72 9.73 -1.00
C SER A 152 -9.31 9.25 -0.63
N THR A 153 -9.13 7.98 -0.25
CA THR A 153 -7.82 7.37 0.02
C THR A 153 -7.33 6.48 -1.13
N SER A 154 -8.06 6.42 -2.24
CA SER A 154 -7.61 5.76 -3.47
C SER A 154 -6.46 6.53 -4.12
N SER A 155 -5.75 5.90 -5.05
CA SER A 155 -4.62 6.53 -5.72
C SER A 155 -5.04 7.76 -6.53
N LEU A 156 -4.08 8.65 -6.77
CA LEU A 156 -4.28 9.81 -7.62
C LEU A 156 -4.70 9.40 -9.05
N VAL A 157 -4.24 8.23 -9.52
CA VAL A 157 -4.54 7.72 -10.87
C VAL A 157 -6.05 7.55 -11.08
N ILE A 158 -6.76 6.85 -10.19
CA ILE A 158 -8.21 6.65 -10.35
C ILE A 158 -8.98 7.95 -10.08
N GLN A 159 -8.55 8.77 -9.12
CA GLN A 159 -9.21 10.04 -8.82
C GLN A 159 -9.18 10.99 -10.01
N LEU A 160 -8.02 11.18 -10.65
CA LEU A 160 -7.91 12.01 -11.85
C LEU A 160 -8.59 11.37 -13.06
N GLY A 161 -8.50 10.04 -13.19
CA GLY A 161 -9.19 9.31 -14.26
C GLY A 161 -10.70 9.56 -14.26
N HIS A 162 -11.35 9.56 -13.08
CA HIS A 162 -12.77 9.86 -12.95
C HIS A 162 -13.10 11.32 -13.25
N GLN A 163 -12.24 12.28 -12.84
CA GLN A 163 -12.44 13.69 -13.20
C GLN A 163 -12.43 13.89 -14.73
N ILE A 164 -11.47 13.25 -15.42
CA ILE A 164 -11.34 13.33 -16.87
C ILE A 164 -12.55 12.67 -17.56
N LEU A 165 -13.02 11.52 -17.05
CA LEU A 165 -14.22 10.86 -17.58
C LEU A 165 -15.52 11.65 -17.35
N ASP A 166 -15.56 12.49 -16.31
CA ASP A 166 -16.61 13.49 -16.07
C ASP A 166 -16.56 14.70 -17.05
N GLY A 167 -15.57 14.74 -17.95
CA GLY A 167 -15.36 15.87 -18.86
C GLY A 167 -14.70 17.08 -18.18
N LYS A 168 -14.02 16.89 -17.07
CA LYS A 168 -13.37 17.94 -16.29
C LYS A 168 -11.85 17.91 -16.44
N ALA A 169 -11.20 19.07 -16.37
CA ALA A 169 -9.76 19.14 -16.22
C ALA A 169 -9.31 18.46 -14.91
N PRO A 170 -8.26 17.62 -14.95
CA PRO A 170 -7.71 17.05 -13.73
C PRO A 170 -7.21 18.15 -12.79
N ARG A 171 -7.55 18.05 -11.50
CA ARG A 171 -7.22 19.06 -10.49
C ARG A 171 -5.98 18.64 -9.70
N LEU A 172 -4.95 19.45 -9.75
CA LEU A 172 -3.67 19.22 -9.10
C LEU A 172 -3.25 20.41 -8.23
N PHE A 173 -2.33 20.17 -7.30
CA PHE A 173 -1.70 21.25 -6.55
C PHE A 173 -0.83 22.12 -7.46
N GLU A 174 -0.75 23.41 -7.20
CA GLU A 174 0.25 24.27 -7.81
C GLU A 174 1.65 23.67 -7.60
N GLY A 175 2.47 23.68 -8.64
CA GLY A 175 3.80 23.05 -8.60
C GLY A 175 3.80 21.52 -8.63
N SER A 176 2.70 20.87 -9.03
CA SER A 176 2.55 19.40 -9.13
C SER A 176 3.61 18.73 -10.02
N ASN A 177 4.21 19.47 -10.96
CA ASN A 177 5.35 19.01 -11.76
C ASN A 177 6.65 18.82 -10.94
N LYS A 178 6.70 19.35 -9.71
CA LYS A 178 7.81 19.19 -8.75
C LYS A 178 7.47 18.28 -7.57
N ILE A 179 6.22 17.83 -7.46
CA ILE A 179 5.79 16.87 -6.45
C ILE A 179 6.00 15.48 -7.04
N LEU A 180 7.05 14.80 -6.60
CA LEU A 180 7.52 13.55 -7.15
C LEU A 180 7.20 12.39 -6.22
N ARG A 181 6.71 11.27 -6.77
CA ARG A 181 6.43 10.03 -6.05
C ARG A 181 6.93 8.84 -6.85
N ASP A 182 7.38 7.84 -6.14
CA ASP A 182 7.62 6.52 -6.71
C ASP A 182 6.29 5.76 -6.78
N PHE A 183 5.73 5.69 -7.99
CA PHE A 183 4.46 5.00 -8.26
C PHE A 183 4.72 3.57 -8.69
N ILE A 184 4.11 2.61 -8.01
CA ILE A 184 4.25 1.19 -8.34
C ILE A 184 2.88 0.56 -8.64
N TYR A 185 2.82 -0.19 -9.74
CA TYR A 185 1.60 -0.88 -10.15
C TYR A 185 1.33 -2.12 -9.29
N ILE A 186 0.06 -2.39 -9.02
CA ILE A 186 -0.37 -3.45 -8.09
C ILE A 186 0.19 -4.83 -8.43
N ASP A 187 0.35 -5.18 -9.71
CA ASP A 187 0.88 -6.50 -10.09
C ASP A 187 2.35 -6.67 -9.67
N ASP A 188 3.15 -5.61 -9.70
CA ASP A 188 4.52 -5.64 -9.17
C ASP A 188 4.52 -5.79 -7.65
N VAL A 189 3.56 -5.17 -6.95
CA VAL A 189 3.38 -5.35 -5.50
C VAL A 189 3.00 -6.79 -5.16
N VAL A 190 2.07 -7.38 -5.90
CA VAL A 190 1.70 -8.81 -5.74
C VAL A 190 2.91 -9.70 -5.97
N ARG A 191 3.69 -9.43 -7.02
CA ARG A 191 4.92 -10.17 -7.28
C ARG A 191 5.92 -10.05 -6.13
N ALA A 192 6.14 -8.85 -5.59
CA ALA A 192 7.01 -8.63 -4.43
C ALA A 192 6.59 -9.48 -3.23
N ASN A 193 5.27 -9.57 -2.95
CA ASN A 193 4.74 -10.42 -1.88
C ASN A 193 5.06 -11.90 -2.10
N VAL A 194 4.87 -12.42 -3.31
CA VAL A 194 5.17 -13.81 -3.63
C VAL A 194 6.68 -14.08 -3.53
N MET A 195 7.51 -13.14 -4.00
CA MET A 195 8.96 -13.26 -3.93
C MET A 195 9.49 -13.18 -2.49
N ALA A 196 8.83 -12.42 -1.62
CA ALA A 196 9.15 -12.35 -0.19
C ALA A 196 9.04 -13.71 0.53
N CYS A 197 8.22 -14.63 0.01
CA CYS A 197 8.15 -16.01 0.53
C CYS A 197 9.47 -16.79 0.39
N LYS A 198 10.36 -16.34 -0.49
CA LYS A 198 11.67 -16.96 -0.77
C LYS A 198 12.82 -16.00 -0.47
N ALA A 199 12.60 -15.02 0.40
CA ALA A 199 13.62 -14.05 0.77
C ALA A 199 14.88 -14.74 1.32
N LYS A 200 16.04 -14.29 0.89
CA LYS A 200 17.34 -14.83 1.37
C LYS A 200 17.60 -14.52 2.84
N LYS A 201 16.98 -13.45 3.35
CA LYS A 201 17.13 -12.99 4.75
C LYS A 201 15.84 -12.38 5.26
N ASN A 202 15.58 -12.53 6.54
CA ASN A 202 14.59 -11.73 7.25
C ASN A 202 14.97 -10.25 7.20
N GLY A 203 13.98 -9.38 7.14
CA GLY A 203 14.22 -7.94 7.10
C GLY A 203 13.06 -7.17 6.49
N THR A 204 13.29 -5.87 6.34
CA THR A 204 12.33 -4.96 5.71
C THR A 204 12.92 -4.46 4.39
N TYR A 205 12.11 -4.44 3.34
CA TYR A 205 12.52 -4.15 1.98
C TYR A 205 11.61 -3.13 1.31
N ASN A 206 12.19 -2.20 0.55
CA ASN A 206 11.42 -1.23 -0.21
C ASN A 206 10.76 -1.89 -1.43
N VAL A 207 9.50 -1.58 -1.65
CA VAL A 207 8.73 -2.00 -2.83
C VAL A 207 8.22 -0.77 -3.55
N GLY A 208 9.02 -0.30 -4.47
CA GLY A 208 8.84 0.82 -5.38
C GLY A 208 9.48 0.49 -6.71
N THR A 209 9.50 1.46 -7.62
CA THR A 209 10.14 1.34 -8.94
C THR A 209 11.59 1.84 -8.95
N GLY A 210 12.00 2.59 -7.93
CA GLY A 210 13.25 3.32 -7.93
C GLY A 210 13.25 4.55 -8.85
N THR A 211 12.09 4.90 -9.42
CA THR A 211 11.92 6.03 -10.33
C THR A 211 10.78 6.91 -9.88
N ALA A 212 11.09 8.13 -9.48
CA ALA A 212 10.08 9.09 -9.08
C ALA A 212 9.47 9.80 -10.30
N ARG A 213 8.15 9.99 -10.28
CA ARG A 213 7.37 10.65 -11.34
C ARG A 213 6.48 11.73 -10.70
N SER A 214 6.20 12.77 -11.46
CA SER A 214 5.40 13.89 -10.97
C SER A 214 3.89 13.59 -10.97
N PHE A 215 3.14 14.35 -10.20
CA PHE A 215 1.67 14.29 -10.28
C PHE A 215 1.17 14.78 -11.64
N GLN A 216 1.91 15.71 -12.26
CA GLN A 216 1.60 16.17 -13.61
C GLN A 216 1.74 15.04 -14.63
N ASP A 217 2.78 14.18 -14.53
CA ASP A 217 2.94 13.03 -15.42
C ASP A 217 1.71 12.11 -15.42
N ILE A 218 1.07 11.92 -14.25
CA ILE A 218 -0.15 11.11 -14.16
C ILE A 218 -1.29 11.73 -14.95
N ALA A 219 -1.51 13.04 -14.79
CA ALA A 219 -2.56 13.76 -15.51
C ALA A 219 -2.35 13.70 -17.02
N ASP A 220 -1.11 13.93 -17.46
CA ASP A 220 -0.75 13.95 -18.87
C ASP A 220 -0.90 12.55 -19.52
N ILE A 221 -0.45 11.49 -18.82
CA ILE A 221 -0.61 10.11 -19.30
C ILE A 221 -2.10 9.72 -19.36
N LEU A 222 -2.88 10.06 -18.34
CA LEU A 222 -4.32 9.77 -18.32
C LEU A 222 -5.06 10.47 -19.44
N GLN A 223 -4.82 11.74 -19.69
CA GLN A 223 -5.43 12.49 -20.77
C GLN A 223 -5.05 11.88 -22.14
N LYS A 224 -3.77 11.53 -22.32
CA LYS A 224 -3.30 10.83 -23.54
C LYS A 224 -4.03 9.50 -23.75
N GLU A 225 -4.11 8.65 -22.73
CA GLU A 225 -4.74 7.31 -22.84
C GLU A 225 -6.27 7.39 -22.96
N LEU A 226 -6.89 8.47 -22.51
CA LEU A 226 -8.33 8.73 -22.65
C LEU A 226 -8.68 9.53 -23.91
N ASN A 227 -7.68 9.97 -24.69
CA ASN A 227 -7.81 10.82 -25.86
C ASN A 227 -8.55 12.14 -25.56
N THR A 228 -8.14 12.82 -24.49
CA THR A 228 -8.67 14.11 -24.05
C THR A 228 -7.56 15.12 -23.91
N ASP A 229 -7.89 16.41 -23.94
CA ASP A 229 -6.99 17.53 -23.73
C ASP A 229 -7.75 18.67 -23.03
N PHE A 230 -8.05 18.46 -21.73
CA PHE A 230 -8.74 19.44 -20.90
C PHE A 230 -7.79 20.42 -20.20
N GLY A 231 -6.49 20.28 -20.41
CA GLY A 231 -5.47 20.94 -19.61
C GLY A 231 -5.43 20.43 -18.16
N THR A 232 -4.99 21.27 -17.24
CA THR A 232 -4.93 20.95 -15.80
C THR A 232 -5.40 22.16 -14.99
N GLU A 233 -6.32 21.94 -14.05
CA GLU A 233 -6.73 22.95 -13.07
C GLU A 233 -5.81 22.88 -11.85
N TYR A 234 -5.16 24.00 -11.51
CA TYR A 234 -4.28 24.06 -10.35
C TYR A 234 -4.94 24.77 -9.18
N PHE A 235 -4.64 24.30 -7.97
CA PHE A 235 -5.09 24.92 -6.74
C PHE A 235 -4.00 24.88 -5.66
N ILE A 236 -4.08 25.80 -4.70
CA ILE A 236 -3.09 25.93 -3.62
C ILE A 236 -3.15 24.65 -2.74
N ASN A 237 -1.99 24.07 -2.47
CA ASN A 237 -1.90 22.93 -1.55
C ASN A 237 -2.27 23.35 -0.12
N PRO A 238 -3.36 22.80 0.47
CA PRO A 238 -3.79 23.18 1.81
C PRO A 238 -2.95 22.56 2.94
N PHE A 239 -2.04 21.63 2.62
CA PHE A 239 -1.27 20.88 3.61
C PHE A 239 0.11 21.49 3.80
N SER A 240 0.40 21.97 5.03
CA SER A 240 1.75 22.38 5.43
C SER A 240 2.65 21.13 5.59
N GLY A 241 3.94 21.27 5.25
CA GLY A 241 4.91 20.16 5.39
C GLY A 241 4.66 19.00 4.43
N TYR A 242 4.03 19.26 3.27
CA TYR A 242 3.76 18.22 2.28
C TYR A 242 5.05 17.65 1.72
N GLN A 243 5.21 16.33 1.79
CA GLN A 243 6.39 15.64 1.28
C GLN A 243 6.54 15.87 -0.24
N MET A 244 7.66 16.43 -0.67
CA MET A 244 7.85 16.82 -2.07
C MET A 244 8.41 15.69 -2.94
N HIS A 245 9.21 14.78 -2.38
CA HIS A 245 9.88 13.75 -3.18
C HIS A 245 10.00 12.43 -2.43
N THR A 246 9.46 11.35 -3.01
CA THR A 246 9.73 9.98 -2.56
C THR A 246 10.25 9.14 -3.73
N GLN A 247 11.30 8.36 -3.45
CA GLN A 247 11.91 7.44 -4.39
C GLN A 247 12.57 6.30 -3.63
N ALA A 248 12.22 5.06 -3.95
CA ALA A 248 12.76 3.89 -3.30
C ALA A 248 14.22 3.62 -3.68
N ASP A 249 15.07 3.38 -2.71
CA ASP A 249 16.26 2.56 -2.94
C ASP A 249 15.82 1.08 -2.92
N ILE A 250 15.85 0.42 -4.08
CA ILE A 250 15.40 -0.96 -4.25
C ILE A 250 16.57 -1.97 -4.27
N SER A 251 17.79 -1.54 -4.05
CA SER A 251 18.99 -2.40 -4.14
C SER A 251 18.86 -3.65 -3.26
N SER A 252 18.46 -3.47 -1.99
CA SER A 252 18.27 -4.59 -1.07
C SER A 252 17.12 -5.53 -1.47
N SER A 253 16.10 -5.00 -2.13
CA SER A 253 14.97 -5.80 -2.65
C SER A 253 15.39 -6.66 -3.83
N ILE A 254 16.23 -6.12 -4.70
CA ILE A 254 16.84 -6.90 -5.81
C ILE A 254 17.71 -8.01 -5.22
N ASP A 255 18.62 -7.67 -4.32
CA ASP A 255 19.63 -8.61 -3.80
C ASP A 255 19.01 -9.73 -2.95
N CYS A 256 18.05 -9.40 -2.08
CA CYS A 256 17.51 -10.33 -1.08
C CYS A 256 16.21 -11.00 -1.49
N LEU A 257 15.35 -10.30 -2.23
CA LEU A 257 14.08 -10.85 -2.72
C LEU A 257 14.16 -11.30 -4.19
N GLY A 258 15.15 -10.81 -4.96
CA GLY A 258 15.17 -10.92 -6.41
C GLY A 258 14.10 -10.05 -7.09
N PHE A 259 13.56 -9.07 -6.37
CA PHE A 259 12.47 -8.23 -6.85
C PHE A 259 12.99 -7.07 -7.69
N GLU A 260 12.55 -7.03 -8.94
CA GLU A 260 12.69 -5.90 -9.85
C GLU A 260 11.32 -5.48 -10.37
N PRO A 261 10.96 -4.17 -10.35
CA PRO A 261 9.73 -3.69 -10.97
C PRO A 261 9.77 -3.91 -12.47
N LYS A 262 8.64 -4.30 -13.05
CA LYS A 262 8.53 -4.61 -14.49
C LYS A 262 7.59 -3.69 -15.25
N ILE A 263 6.72 -2.97 -14.53
CA ILE A 263 5.64 -2.21 -15.13
C ILE A 263 5.93 -0.73 -14.97
N SER A 264 6.14 -0.02 -16.07
CA SER A 264 6.31 1.44 -16.06
C SER A 264 5.00 2.14 -15.69
N LEU A 265 5.07 3.44 -15.32
CA LEU A 265 3.89 4.24 -15.00
C LEU A 265 2.91 4.28 -16.19
N GLU A 266 3.42 4.44 -17.41
CA GLU A 266 2.64 4.46 -18.65
C GLU A 266 1.92 3.12 -18.87
N GLN A 267 2.64 2.00 -18.75
CA GLN A 267 2.07 0.66 -18.92
C GLN A 267 1.00 0.37 -17.86
N GLY A 268 1.26 0.71 -16.59
CA GLY A 268 0.34 0.48 -15.49
C GLY A 268 -0.93 1.31 -15.63
N ILE A 269 -0.83 2.61 -15.96
CA ILE A 269 -2.00 3.47 -16.22
C ILE A 269 -2.79 2.92 -17.40
N LYS A 270 -2.16 2.62 -18.51
CA LYS A 270 -2.82 2.03 -19.70
C LYS A 270 -3.57 0.74 -19.33
N SER A 271 -2.96 -0.15 -18.56
CA SER A 271 -3.59 -1.39 -18.11
C SER A 271 -4.77 -1.15 -17.16
N TYR A 272 -4.79 -0.01 -16.45
CA TYR A 272 -5.84 0.33 -15.49
C TYR A 272 -7.03 1.05 -16.12
N ILE A 273 -6.87 1.70 -17.27
CA ILE A 273 -7.95 2.45 -17.96
C ILE A 273 -9.25 1.64 -18.13
N PRO A 274 -9.24 0.36 -18.55
CA PRO A 274 -10.50 -0.38 -18.72
C PRO A 274 -11.33 -0.48 -17.42
N GLU A 275 -10.66 -0.68 -16.28
CA GLU A 275 -11.35 -0.74 -14.99
C GLU A 275 -11.84 0.64 -14.55
N ILE A 276 -11.03 1.70 -14.71
CA ILE A 276 -11.45 3.07 -14.41
C ILE A 276 -12.72 3.43 -15.18
N LYS A 277 -12.77 3.13 -16.49
CA LYS A 277 -13.97 3.33 -17.32
C LYS A 277 -15.17 2.51 -16.85
N ARG A 278 -14.96 1.25 -16.52
CA ARG A 278 -16.00 0.35 -16.03
C ARG A 278 -16.62 0.88 -14.73
N LEU A 279 -15.80 1.30 -13.78
CA LEU A 279 -16.25 1.79 -12.48
C LEU A 279 -16.96 3.15 -12.59
N HIS A 280 -16.50 4.03 -13.45
CA HIS A 280 -17.15 5.31 -13.73
C HIS A 280 -18.57 5.14 -14.29
N GLY A 281 -18.81 4.11 -15.12
CA GLY A 281 -20.12 3.85 -15.71
C GLY A 281 -21.11 3.06 -14.80
N SER A 282 -20.59 2.25 -13.87
CA SER A 282 -21.41 1.29 -13.11
C SER A 282 -21.86 1.78 -11.73
N ASP A 283 -21.16 2.70 -11.13
CA ASP A 283 -21.42 3.16 -9.75
C ASP A 283 -21.94 4.62 -9.68
N ALA A 284 -22.24 5.22 -10.83
CA ALA A 284 -23.00 6.48 -10.90
C ALA A 284 -24.53 6.28 -10.77
N LYS A 285 -24.97 5.04 -10.45
CA LYS A 285 -26.37 4.69 -10.23
C LYS A 285 -26.59 4.08 -8.86
#